data_e74f5b148c9501e8655e5274e99bcc29
#
_entry.id   e74f5b148c9501e8655e5274e99bcc29
#
_cell.length_a   1.000
_cell.length_b   1.000
_cell.length_c   1.000
_cell.angle_alpha   90.00
_cell.angle_beta   90.00
_cell.angle_gamma   90.00
#
_symmetry.space_group_name_H-M   'P 1'
#
loop_
_entity.id
_entity.type
_entity.pdbx_description
1 polymer ?
#
loop_
_entity_poly.entity_id
_entity_poly.type
_entity_poly.pdbx_seq_one_letter_code
_entity_poly.pdbx_strand_id
1 'polypeptide(L)'
;MLNSLLIIIPAWNEAEVIGSVLEELTDFYPDAQVLVVSDGSTDATAQVARSHGAKVLELPYNLGVGGAMRAGYLYAYRHGYDYALQLDADGQHNPADIPQLLQAATQSGANVVIGARFAGKGNYKVRGPRAWAMKLLSVVLSRVTHTRLTDTTSGFKLSDKRAIKLFAANYPAEYLGDTVEALVIAARSGLKVTQVPVQMRPRAGGEPSQNPLGAAKFLLRAILALGVALTQSKASAGEA
;
A
#
# COMPACT_ATOMS: atom_id res chain seq x y z
N MET A 1 9.55 -14.35 -12.38
CA MET A 1 9.14 -13.63 -11.16
C MET A 1 7.96 -12.66 -11.39
N LEU A 2 7.93 -11.93 -12.50
CA LEU A 2 6.79 -11.01 -12.76
C LEU A 2 5.46 -11.73 -13.02
N ASN A 3 5.46 -12.93 -13.58
CA ASN A 3 4.22 -13.70 -13.84
C ASN A 3 3.49 -14.15 -12.56
N SER A 4 4.14 -14.09 -11.40
CA SER A 4 3.54 -14.39 -10.10
C SER A 4 3.30 -13.14 -9.25
N LEU A 5 3.47 -11.93 -9.82
CA LEU A 5 3.22 -10.65 -9.19
C LEU A 5 1.87 -10.09 -9.64
N LEU A 6 1.03 -9.72 -8.68
CA LEU A 6 -0.15 -8.89 -8.91
C LEU A 6 0.11 -7.45 -8.47
N ILE A 7 -0.09 -6.49 -9.35
CA ILE A 7 -0.10 -5.07 -8.99
C ILE A 7 -1.53 -4.68 -8.64
N ILE A 8 -1.77 -4.24 -7.41
CA ILE A 8 -3.07 -3.83 -6.90
C ILE A 8 -3.11 -2.30 -6.83
N ILE A 9 -4.05 -1.71 -7.53
CA ILE A 9 -4.26 -0.25 -7.59
C ILE A 9 -5.62 0.07 -6.98
N PRO A 10 -5.68 0.54 -5.73
CA PRO A 10 -6.92 1.08 -5.17
C PRO A 10 -7.23 2.42 -5.85
N ALA A 11 -8.44 2.60 -6.34
CA ALA A 11 -8.84 3.79 -7.07
C ALA A 11 -10.26 4.24 -6.66
N TRP A 12 -10.44 5.54 -6.40
CA TRP A 12 -11.72 6.15 -6.14
C TRP A 12 -11.81 7.49 -6.86
N ASN A 13 -12.64 7.54 -7.91
CA ASN A 13 -12.81 8.72 -8.77
C ASN A 13 -11.47 9.23 -9.34
N GLU A 14 -10.73 8.33 -9.98
CA GLU A 14 -9.41 8.58 -10.56
C GLU A 14 -9.44 8.43 -12.11
N ALA A 15 -10.61 8.63 -12.75
CA ALA A 15 -10.77 8.47 -14.20
C ALA A 15 -9.79 9.31 -15.03
N GLU A 16 -9.40 10.49 -14.54
CA GLU A 16 -8.48 11.40 -15.23
C GLU A 16 -7.03 10.89 -15.26
N VAL A 17 -6.63 10.07 -14.29
CA VAL A 17 -5.22 9.71 -14.06
C VAL A 17 -4.94 8.24 -14.27
N ILE A 18 -5.91 7.37 -13.97
CA ILE A 18 -5.69 5.91 -13.97
C ILE A 18 -5.20 5.38 -15.32
N GLY A 19 -5.65 5.98 -16.44
CA GLY A 19 -5.23 5.58 -17.79
C GLY A 19 -3.72 5.71 -17.98
N SER A 20 -3.15 6.89 -17.66
CA SER A 20 -1.72 7.15 -17.80
C SER A 20 -0.84 6.28 -16.86
N VAL A 21 -1.35 5.95 -15.67
CA VAL A 21 -0.67 5.03 -14.76
C VAL A 21 -0.61 3.61 -15.34
N LEU A 22 -1.70 3.15 -15.95
CA LEU A 22 -1.77 1.83 -16.58
C LEU A 22 -0.92 1.74 -17.86
N GLU A 23 -0.90 2.80 -18.68
CA GLU A 23 -0.02 2.90 -19.83
C GLU A 23 1.46 2.80 -19.40
N GLU A 24 1.87 3.59 -18.42
CA GLU A 24 3.23 3.54 -17.91
C GLU A 24 3.59 2.15 -17.36
N LEU A 25 2.69 1.51 -16.62
CA LEU A 25 2.91 0.14 -16.14
C LEU A 25 3.07 -0.85 -17.29
N THR A 26 2.29 -0.72 -18.35
CA THR A 26 2.37 -1.58 -19.54
C THR A 26 3.68 -1.36 -20.30
N ASP A 27 4.14 -0.12 -20.40
CA ASP A 27 5.43 0.21 -21.04
C ASP A 27 6.62 -0.40 -20.30
N PHE A 28 6.61 -0.38 -18.98
CA PHE A 28 7.67 -1.00 -18.17
C PHE A 28 7.53 -2.52 -18.06
N TYR A 29 6.30 -3.02 -17.99
CA TYR A 29 5.98 -4.42 -17.69
C TYR A 29 4.77 -4.91 -18.49
N PRO A 30 4.91 -5.18 -19.80
CA PRO A 30 3.80 -5.57 -20.67
C PRO A 30 3.06 -6.84 -20.22
N ASP A 31 3.77 -7.74 -19.50
CA ASP A 31 3.20 -8.99 -19.00
C ASP A 31 2.70 -8.91 -17.54
N ALA A 32 2.74 -7.71 -16.91
CA ALA A 32 2.32 -7.56 -15.54
C ALA A 32 0.81 -7.79 -15.37
N GLN A 33 0.44 -8.51 -14.31
CA GLN A 33 -0.95 -8.65 -13.93
C GLN A 33 -1.36 -7.46 -13.06
N VAL A 34 -2.28 -6.63 -13.56
CA VAL A 34 -2.79 -5.44 -12.86
C VAL A 34 -4.24 -5.64 -12.47
N LEU A 35 -4.54 -5.38 -11.20
CA LEU A 35 -5.90 -5.33 -10.66
C LEU A 35 -6.19 -3.93 -10.14
N VAL A 36 -7.10 -3.22 -10.80
CA VAL A 36 -7.66 -1.97 -10.28
C VAL A 36 -8.85 -2.33 -9.38
N VAL A 37 -8.81 -1.90 -8.13
CA VAL A 37 -9.96 -2.01 -7.21
C VAL A 37 -10.65 -0.65 -7.20
N SER A 38 -11.75 -0.56 -7.93
CA SER A 38 -12.60 0.64 -7.96
C SER A 38 -13.49 0.67 -6.71
N ASP A 39 -13.14 1.54 -5.77
CA ASP A 39 -13.72 1.61 -4.43
C ASP A 39 -15.01 2.45 -4.42
N GLY A 40 -16.05 1.95 -5.08
CA GLY A 40 -17.32 2.67 -5.21
C GLY A 40 -17.19 3.98 -6.00
N SER A 41 -16.35 4.01 -7.06
CA SER A 41 -16.24 5.18 -7.92
C SER A 41 -17.56 5.49 -8.62
N THR A 42 -17.88 6.78 -8.75
CA THR A 42 -19.07 7.29 -9.43
C THR A 42 -18.77 7.86 -10.81
N ASP A 43 -17.49 7.95 -11.16
CA ASP A 43 -16.98 8.40 -12.46
C ASP A 43 -16.62 7.22 -13.40
N ALA A 44 -15.92 7.49 -14.48
CA ALA A 44 -15.51 6.49 -15.46
C ALA A 44 -14.26 5.66 -15.06
N THR A 45 -13.80 5.72 -13.80
CA THR A 45 -12.57 5.03 -13.34
C THR A 45 -12.52 3.56 -13.78
N ALA A 46 -13.56 2.80 -13.50
CA ALA A 46 -13.62 1.37 -13.85
C ALA A 46 -13.61 1.12 -15.36
N GLN A 47 -14.30 1.98 -16.13
CA GLN A 47 -14.35 1.88 -17.58
C GLN A 47 -12.97 2.19 -18.20
N VAL A 48 -12.32 3.26 -17.76
CA VAL A 48 -10.98 3.65 -18.21
C VAL A 48 -9.97 2.54 -17.89
N ALA A 49 -10.01 2.00 -16.68
CA ALA A 49 -9.10 0.92 -16.29
C ALA A 49 -9.26 -0.33 -17.19
N ARG A 50 -10.49 -0.73 -17.51
CA ARG A 50 -10.73 -1.86 -18.43
C ARG A 50 -10.24 -1.59 -19.84
N SER A 51 -10.42 -0.37 -20.36
CA SER A 51 -9.98 -0.02 -21.72
C SER A 51 -8.44 -0.06 -21.88
N HIS A 52 -7.69 0.06 -20.76
CA HIS A 52 -6.24 -0.11 -20.71
C HIS A 52 -5.79 -1.53 -20.33
N GLY A 53 -6.69 -2.51 -20.42
CA GLY A 53 -6.36 -3.93 -20.23
C GLY A 53 -6.24 -4.40 -18.78
N ALA A 54 -6.49 -3.55 -17.78
CA ALA A 54 -6.47 -3.96 -16.39
C ALA A 54 -7.67 -4.83 -16.01
N LYS A 55 -7.46 -5.78 -15.10
CA LYS A 55 -8.58 -6.42 -14.40
C LYS A 55 -9.19 -5.42 -13.44
N VAL A 56 -10.51 -5.40 -13.32
CA VAL A 56 -11.21 -4.44 -12.45
C VAL A 56 -12.13 -5.19 -11.50
N LEU A 57 -11.95 -4.90 -10.20
CA LEU A 57 -12.87 -5.29 -9.15
C LEU A 57 -13.62 -4.03 -8.70
N GLU A 58 -14.95 -4.01 -8.90
CA GLU A 58 -15.79 -2.90 -8.47
C GLU A 58 -16.44 -3.21 -7.12
N LEU A 59 -16.22 -2.34 -6.15
CA LEU A 59 -16.90 -2.38 -4.87
C LEU A 59 -18.21 -1.58 -4.95
N PRO A 60 -19.28 -2.03 -4.31
CA PRO A 60 -20.60 -1.39 -4.45
C PRO A 60 -20.67 0.00 -3.80
N TYR A 61 -19.76 0.32 -2.89
CA TYR A 61 -19.63 1.60 -2.20
C TYR A 61 -18.20 1.79 -1.70
N ASN A 62 -17.84 3.03 -1.37
CA ASN A 62 -16.51 3.38 -0.88
C ASN A 62 -16.27 2.77 0.52
N LEU A 63 -15.30 1.86 0.59
CA LEU A 63 -14.82 1.24 1.82
C LEU A 63 -13.51 1.86 2.34
N GLY A 64 -12.97 2.82 1.59
CA GLY A 64 -11.66 3.39 1.81
C GLY A 64 -10.52 2.49 1.30
N VAL A 65 -9.32 3.07 1.23
CA VAL A 65 -8.13 2.39 0.67
C VAL A 65 -7.85 1.06 1.39
N GLY A 66 -8.09 0.97 2.69
CA GLY A 66 -7.94 -0.27 3.45
C GLY A 66 -8.89 -1.37 2.99
N GLY A 67 -10.17 -1.05 2.78
CA GLY A 67 -11.16 -1.99 2.25
C GLY A 67 -10.84 -2.44 0.83
N ALA A 68 -10.46 -1.51 -0.04
CA ALA A 68 -10.01 -1.80 -1.40
C ALA A 68 -8.77 -2.71 -1.42
N MET A 69 -7.78 -2.43 -0.58
CA MET A 69 -6.58 -3.26 -0.48
C MET A 69 -6.87 -4.64 0.07
N ARG A 70 -7.77 -4.76 1.07
CA ARG A 70 -8.19 -6.07 1.57
C ARG A 70 -8.84 -6.92 0.47
N ALA A 71 -9.71 -6.32 -0.35
CA ALA A 71 -10.31 -6.99 -1.49
C ALA A 71 -9.25 -7.42 -2.53
N GLY A 72 -8.26 -6.56 -2.80
CA GLY A 72 -7.12 -6.87 -3.67
C GLY A 72 -6.25 -8.01 -3.13
N TYR A 73 -5.94 -8.03 -1.83
CA TYR A 73 -5.19 -9.15 -1.21
C TYR A 73 -5.99 -10.45 -1.21
N LEU A 74 -7.31 -10.39 -0.99
CA LEU A 74 -8.18 -11.57 -1.09
C LEU A 74 -8.19 -12.13 -2.52
N TYR A 75 -8.22 -11.25 -3.53
CA TYR A 75 -8.08 -11.64 -4.93
C TYR A 75 -6.72 -12.32 -5.18
N ALA A 76 -5.61 -11.69 -4.73
CA ALA A 76 -4.27 -12.25 -4.87
C ALA A 76 -4.14 -13.64 -4.23
N TYR A 77 -4.69 -13.81 -3.02
CA TYR A 77 -4.69 -15.07 -2.30
C TYR A 77 -5.45 -16.17 -3.05
N ARG A 78 -6.67 -15.88 -3.50
CA ARG A 78 -7.54 -16.84 -4.21
C ARG A 78 -6.98 -17.28 -5.55
N HIS A 79 -6.21 -16.41 -6.22
CA HIS A 79 -5.60 -16.71 -7.51
C HIS A 79 -4.15 -17.22 -7.40
N GLY A 80 -3.64 -17.41 -6.18
CA GLY A 80 -2.36 -18.05 -5.94
C GLY A 80 -1.12 -17.22 -6.30
N TYR A 81 -1.20 -15.90 -6.28
CA TYR A 81 -0.06 -15.03 -6.52
C TYR A 81 1.00 -15.18 -5.43
N ASP A 82 2.28 -15.17 -5.83
CA ASP A 82 3.40 -15.24 -4.90
C ASP A 82 3.74 -13.87 -4.31
N TYR A 83 3.47 -12.81 -5.07
CA TYR A 83 3.69 -11.42 -4.67
C TYR A 83 2.47 -10.56 -5.00
N ALA A 84 2.18 -9.59 -4.14
CA ALA A 84 1.24 -8.51 -4.38
C ALA A 84 1.91 -7.17 -4.10
N LEU A 85 1.84 -6.25 -5.03
CA LEU A 85 2.35 -4.90 -4.92
C LEU A 85 1.19 -3.91 -4.85
N GLN A 86 1.12 -3.10 -3.80
CA GLN A 86 0.25 -1.93 -3.78
C GLN A 86 0.93 -0.79 -4.53
N LEU A 87 0.20 -0.14 -5.43
CA LEU A 87 0.61 1.05 -6.16
C LEU A 87 -0.58 2.01 -6.22
N ASP A 88 -0.37 3.27 -5.82
CA ASP A 88 -1.47 4.25 -5.78
C ASP A 88 -1.80 4.77 -7.19
N ALA A 89 -3.07 5.11 -7.43
CA ALA A 89 -3.59 5.55 -8.73
C ALA A 89 -3.12 6.95 -9.17
N ASP A 90 -2.44 7.71 -8.30
CA ASP A 90 -2.10 9.12 -8.48
C ASP A 90 -0.81 9.41 -9.27
N GLY A 91 -0.15 8.36 -9.75
CA GLY A 91 1.09 8.45 -10.55
C GLY A 91 2.34 8.87 -9.77
N GLN A 92 2.27 8.97 -8.43
CA GLN A 92 3.43 9.37 -7.62
C GLN A 92 4.50 8.27 -7.51
N HIS A 93 4.12 7.01 -7.62
CA HIS A 93 5.04 5.88 -7.54
C HIS A 93 5.68 5.60 -8.90
N ASN A 94 7.00 5.39 -8.90
CA ASN A 94 7.74 5.07 -10.11
C ASN A 94 7.76 3.55 -10.34
N PRO A 95 7.17 3.03 -11.43
CA PRO A 95 7.24 1.61 -11.76
C PRO A 95 8.67 1.07 -11.85
N ALA A 96 9.65 1.88 -12.26
CA ALA A 96 11.05 1.49 -12.32
C ALA A 96 11.65 1.06 -10.97
N ASP A 97 11.00 1.38 -9.84
CA ASP A 97 11.45 0.96 -8.51
C ASP A 97 10.94 -0.45 -8.12
N ILE A 98 10.01 -1.06 -8.88
CA ILE A 98 9.45 -2.40 -8.59
C ILE A 98 10.53 -3.49 -8.48
N PRO A 99 11.53 -3.58 -9.39
CA PRO A 99 12.57 -4.59 -9.29
C PRO A 99 13.38 -4.49 -7.99
N GLN A 100 13.60 -3.26 -7.48
CA GLN A 100 14.32 -3.04 -6.23
C GLN A 100 13.54 -3.61 -5.02
N LEU A 101 12.20 -3.48 -5.00
CA LEU A 101 11.37 -4.08 -3.95
C LEU A 101 11.42 -5.61 -4.02
N LEU A 102 11.28 -6.20 -5.21
CA LEU A 102 11.38 -7.65 -5.42
C LEU A 102 12.75 -8.20 -5.03
N GLN A 103 13.83 -7.51 -5.40
CA GLN A 103 15.18 -7.87 -5.02
C GLN A 103 15.36 -7.84 -3.49
N ALA A 104 14.86 -6.80 -2.83
CA ALA A 104 14.94 -6.69 -1.38
C ALA A 104 14.15 -7.80 -0.67
N ALA A 105 12.96 -8.17 -1.17
CA ALA A 105 12.20 -9.29 -0.64
C ALA A 105 12.99 -10.61 -0.72
N THR A 106 13.54 -10.92 -1.89
CA THR A 106 14.29 -12.17 -2.12
C THR A 106 15.61 -12.23 -1.36
N GLN A 107 16.38 -11.15 -1.33
CA GLN A 107 17.69 -11.12 -0.67
C GLN A 107 17.60 -11.10 0.85
N SER A 108 16.62 -10.37 1.40
CA SER A 108 16.46 -10.26 2.85
C SER A 108 15.54 -11.34 3.44
N GLY A 109 14.76 -12.04 2.63
CA GLY A 109 13.68 -12.91 3.08
C GLY A 109 12.56 -12.13 3.78
N ALA A 110 12.38 -10.85 3.44
CA ALA A 110 11.30 -10.04 3.99
C ALA A 110 9.95 -10.41 3.37
N ASN A 111 8.93 -10.48 4.22
CA ASN A 111 7.56 -10.75 3.80
C ASN A 111 6.85 -9.48 3.32
N VAL A 112 7.25 -8.32 3.86
CA VAL A 112 6.73 -7.01 3.45
C VAL A 112 7.91 -6.07 3.18
N VAL A 113 7.94 -5.45 2.00
CA VAL A 113 8.94 -4.44 1.62
C VAL A 113 8.25 -3.12 1.32
N ILE A 114 8.66 -2.06 2.01
CA ILE A 114 8.11 -0.71 1.85
C ILE A 114 9.03 0.12 0.96
N GLY A 115 8.47 0.73 -0.09
CA GLY A 115 9.15 1.80 -0.84
C GLY A 115 9.13 3.09 -0.03
N ALA A 116 10.25 3.47 0.57
CA ALA A 116 10.35 4.56 1.52
C ALA A 116 10.82 5.87 0.85
N ARG A 117 9.99 6.91 0.92
CA ARG A 117 10.26 8.24 0.36
C ARG A 117 11.41 8.98 1.07
N PHE A 118 11.62 8.69 2.34
CA PHE A 118 12.54 9.41 3.23
C PHE A 118 13.84 8.64 3.51
N ALA A 119 14.13 7.58 2.78
CA ALA A 119 15.30 6.74 3.00
C ALA A 119 16.57 7.22 2.27
N GLY A 120 16.67 8.51 1.91
CA GLY A 120 17.90 9.11 1.38
C GLY A 120 17.90 9.43 -0.12
N LYS A 121 16.83 9.16 -0.85
CA LYS A 121 16.65 9.58 -2.24
C LYS A 121 15.47 10.55 -2.32
N GLY A 122 15.70 11.86 -2.34
CA GLY A 122 14.67 12.87 -2.57
C GLY A 122 14.64 14.01 -1.55
N ASN A 123 14.05 15.15 -1.97
CA ASN A 123 13.99 16.41 -1.21
C ASN A 123 12.67 16.61 -0.45
N TYR A 124 11.93 15.54 -0.15
CA TYR A 124 10.63 15.67 0.53
C TYR A 124 10.84 16.01 2.01
N LYS A 125 10.62 17.28 2.39
CA LYS A 125 10.74 17.76 3.76
C LYS A 125 9.37 18.00 4.38
N VAL A 126 9.03 17.22 5.40
CA VAL A 126 7.86 17.47 6.24
C VAL A 126 8.27 18.38 7.41
N ARG A 127 7.48 19.42 7.70
CA ARG A 127 7.73 20.36 8.81
C ARG A 127 6.53 20.38 9.76
N GLY A 128 6.74 20.91 10.99
CA GLY A 128 5.70 21.12 11.98
C GLY A 128 5.20 19.86 12.68
N PRO A 129 4.00 19.90 13.29
CA PRO A 129 3.43 18.81 14.10
C PRO A 129 3.35 17.46 13.35
N ARG A 130 3.13 17.51 12.03
CA ARG A 130 3.10 16.30 11.18
C ARG A 130 4.44 15.58 11.17
N ALA A 131 5.56 16.30 11.15
CA ALA A 131 6.90 15.69 11.20
C ALA A 131 7.14 14.97 12.53
N TRP A 132 6.67 15.54 13.63
CA TRP A 132 6.75 14.94 14.96
C TRP A 132 5.98 13.63 15.05
N ALA A 133 4.73 13.63 14.59
CA ALA A 133 3.89 12.45 14.62
C ALA A 133 4.42 11.33 13.70
N MET A 134 4.90 11.68 12.51
CA MET A 134 5.56 10.71 11.61
C MET A 134 6.83 10.12 12.25
N LYS A 135 7.63 10.94 12.95
CA LYS A 135 8.80 10.47 13.68
C LYS A 135 8.43 9.53 14.82
N LEU A 136 7.38 9.84 15.58
CA LEU A 136 6.86 8.97 16.64
C LEU A 136 6.42 7.61 16.06
N LEU A 137 5.59 7.61 15.01
CA LEU A 137 5.16 6.39 14.33
C LEU A 137 6.36 5.58 13.81
N SER A 138 7.33 6.24 13.18
CA SER A 138 8.55 5.62 12.70
C SER A 138 9.33 4.94 13.84
N VAL A 139 9.50 5.59 14.97
CA VAL A 139 10.23 5.03 16.14
C VAL A 139 9.49 3.83 16.72
N VAL A 140 8.17 3.95 16.94
CA VAL A 140 7.36 2.86 17.51
C VAL A 140 7.32 1.66 16.55
N LEU A 141 7.02 1.89 15.29
CA LEU A 141 6.97 0.81 14.30
C LEU A 141 8.34 0.18 14.06
N SER A 142 9.43 0.96 14.09
CA SER A 142 10.79 0.40 14.00
C SER A 142 11.08 -0.56 15.15
N ARG A 143 10.58 -0.27 16.37
CA ARG A 143 10.73 -1.19 17.51
C ARG A 143 9.88 -2.44 17.36
N VAL A 144 8.62 -2.29 16.90
CA VAL A 144 7.68 -3.40 16.72
C VAL A 144 8.13 -4.36 15.61
N THR A 145 8.65 -3.81 14.51
CA THR A 145 9.11 -4.60 13.35
C THR A 145 10.56 -5.07 13.47
N HIS A 146 11.30 -4.64 14.50
CA HIS A 146 12.75 -4.85 14.65
C HIS A 146 13.55 -4.38 13.41
N THR A 147 13.04 -3.41 12.68
CA THR A 147 13.65 -2.86 11.45
C THR A 147 13.53 -1.34 11.47
N ARG A 148 14.61 -0.64 11.13
CA ARG A 148 14.58 0.83 11.04
C ARG A 148 13.67 1.25 9.89
N LEU A 149 12.51 1.80 10.21
CA LEU A 149 11.54 2.33 9.26
C LEU A 149 11.55 3.85 9.30
N THR A 150 11.67 4.50 8.15
CA THR A 150 11.66 5.96 7.99
C THR A 150 10.36 6.47 7.35
N ASP A 151 9.65 5.60 6.63
CA ASP A 151 8.38 5.91 5.99
C ASP A 151 7.37 4.79 6.24
N THR A 152 6.53 5.01 7.24
CA THR A 152 5.52 4.04 7.68
C THR A 152 4.14 4.29 7.06
N THR A 153 4.03 5.31 6.21
CA THR A 153 2.77 5.73 5.58
C THR A 153 2.78 5.60 4.06
N SER A 154 3.82 4.99 3.49
CA SER A 154 3.90 4.75 2.04
C SER A 154 2.89 3.70 1.60
N GLY A 155 2.12 4.01 0.55
CA GLY A 155 1.26 3.05 -0.15
C GLY A 155 2.05 2.05 -1.00
N PHE A 156 3.29 2.39 -1.40
CA PHE A 156 4.11 1.54 -2.25
C PHE A 156 4.71 0.38 -1.44
N LYS A 157 4.03 -0.76 -1.44
CA LYS A 157 4.37 -1.93 -0.62
C LYS A 157 4.28 -3.22 -1.40
N LEU A 158 5.34 -4.03 -1.32
CA LEU A 158 5.37 -5.40 -1.82
C LEU A 158 5.12 -6.37 -0.67
N SER A 159 4.24 -7.33 -0.89
CA SER A 159 3.87 -8.40 0.05
C SER A 159 4.12 -9.75 -0.59
N ASP A 160 4.77 -10.67 0.11
CA ASP A 160 4.95 -12.04 -0.31
C ASP A 160 3.71 -12.92 -0.05
N LYS A 161 3.74 -14.17 -0.41
CA LYS A 161 2.63 -15.14 -0.24
C LYS A 161 2.15 -15.28 1.21
N ARG A 162 3.05 -15.18 2.20
CA ARG A 162 2.69 -15.24 3.62
C ARG A 162 1.96 -13.97 4.05
N ALA A 163 2.46 -12.82 3.61
CA ALA A 163 1.81 -11.54 3.87
C ALA A 163 0.46 -11.43 3.12
N ILE A 164 0.38 -11.91 1.87
CA ILE A 164 -0.88 -11.96 1.12
C ILE A 164 -1.93 -12.76 1.89
N LYS A 165 -1.60 -13.97 2.36
CA LYS A 165 -2.52 -14.80 3.17
C LYS A 165 -3.00 -14.07 4.43
N LEU A 166 -2.08 -13.45 5.17
CA LEU A 166 -2.41 -12.70 6.38
C LEU A 166 -3.31 -11.51 6.07
N PHE A 167 -2.99 -10.73 5.05
CA PHE A 167 -3.70 -9.51 4.69
C PHE A 167 -5.05 -9.79 4.02
N ALA A 168 -5.21 -10.89 3.32
CA ALA A 168 -6.50 -11.31 2.79
C ALA A 168 -7.57 -11.45 3.89
N ALA A 169 -7.17 -11.95 5.06
CA ALA A 169 -8.06 -12.14 6.21
C ALA A 169 -8.11 -10.90 7.14
N ASN A 170 -6.98 -10.22 7.34
CA ASN A 170 -6.80 -9.29 8.46
C ASN A 170 -6.33 -7.89 8.04
N TYR A 171 -6.33 -7.53 6.74
CA TYR A 171 -5.94 -6.16 6.36
C TYR A 171 -6.97 -5.17 6.95
N PRO A 172 -6.51 -4.08 7.58
CA PRO A 172 -7.41 -3.13 8.22
C PRO A 172 -8.30 -2.46 7.16
N ALA A 173 -9.62 -2.52 7.37
CA ALA A 173 -10.58 -1.91 6.46
C ALA A 173 -10.94 -0.47 6.84
N GLU A 174 -10.49 0.00 8.01
CA GLU A 174 -10.83 1.33 8.49
C GLU A 174 -9.94 2.41 7.87
N TYR A 175 -10.56 3.51 7.52
CA TYR A 175 -10.06 4.64 6.69
C TYR A 175 -8.79 5.36 7.21
N LEU A 176 -8.19 5.00 8.34
CA LEU A 176 -7.29 5.92 9.06
C LEU A 176 -6.03 5.33 9.64
N GLY A 177 -5.87 4.05 9.59
CA GLY A 177 -4.71 3.37 10.17
C GLY A 177 -4.20 2.23 9.31
N ASP A 178 -4.80 2.01 8.15
CA ASP A 178 -4.60 0.86 7.30
C ASP A 178 -3.13 0.51 7.08
N THR A 179 -2.30 1.48 6.76
CA THR A 179 -0.86 1.27 6.53
C THR A 179 -0.11 0.96 7.83
N VAL A 180 -0.35 1.76 8.88
CA VAL A 180 0.32 1.62 10.19
C VAL A 180 -0.12 0.33 10.88
N GLU A 181 -1.43 0.09 10.90
CA GLU A 181 -2.02 -1.10 11.52
C GLU A 181 -1.61 -2.38 10.78
N ALA A 182 -1.59 -2.38 9.44
CA ALA A 182 -1.11 -3.51 8.65
C ALA A 182 0.34 -3.88 9.00
N LEU A 183 1.22 -2.90 9.26
CA LEU A 183 2.59 -3.16 9.68
C LEU A 183 2.67 -3.77 11.09
N VAL A 184 1.80 -3.33 12.01
CA VAL A 184 1.71 -3.93 13.35
C VAL A 184 1.20 -5.37 13.26
N ILE A 185 0.14 -5.61 12.48
CA ILE A 185 -0.42 -6.95 12.25
C ILE A 185 0.66 -7.87 11.66
N ALA A 186 1.39 -7.42 10.63
CA ALA A 186 2.47 -8.17 10.01
C ALA A 186 3.56 -8.54 11.04
N ALA A 187 4.07 -7.56 11.78
CA ALA A 187 5.12 -7.78 12.77
C ALA A 187 4.68 -8.72 13.90
N ARG A 188 3.46 -8.55 14.43
CA ARG A 188 2.90 -9.41 15.50
C ARG A 188 2.64 -10.84 15.02
N SER A 189 2.39 -11.02 13.74
CA SER A 189 2.26 -12.34 13.09
C SER A 189 3.61 -12.96 12.72
N GLY A 190 4.73 -12.35 13.14
CA GLY A 190 6.08 -12.85 12.91
C GLY A 190 6.56 -12.65 11.45
N LEU A 191 5.93 -11.76 10.70
CA LEU A 191 6.40 -11.40 9.37
C LEU A 191 7.55 -10.40 9.44
N LYS A 192 8.56 -10.62 8.62
CA LYS A 192 9.70 -9.72 8.49
C LYS A 192 9.34 -8.55 7.58
N VAL A 193 9.50 -7.35 8.10
CA VAL A 193 9.27 -6.10 7.36
C VAL A 193 10.62 -5.44 7.07
N THR A 194 10.79 -4.89 5.87
CA THR A 194 11.96 -4.06 5.51
C THR A 194 11.53 -2.87 4.65
N GLN A 195 12.47 -1.98 4.34
CA GLN A 195 12.22 -0.86 3.44
C GLN A 195 13.38 -0.68 2.45
N VAL A 196 13.06 -0.10 1.30
CA VAL A 196 14.05 0.35 0.30
C VAL A 196 13.78 1.81 -0.06
N PRO A 197 14.81 2.60 -0.38
CA PRO A 197 14.63 4.00 -0.80
C PRO A 197 14.04 4.06 -2.20
N VAL A 198 12.95 4.82 -2.37
CA VAL A 198 12.33 5.07 -3.67
C VAL A 198 12.19 6.56 -3.94
N GLN A 199 12.07 6.95 -5.21
CA GLN A 199 11.76 8.32 -5.59
C GLN A 199 10.26 8.49 -5.78
N MET A 200 9.69 9.49 -5.08
CA MET A 200 8.33 9.94 -5.39
C MET A 200 8.35 11.07 -6.41
N ARG A 201 7.41 11.00 -7.32
CA ARG A 201 7.12 12.03 -8.30
C ARG A 201 6.08 13.02 -7.77
N PRO A 202 5.96 14.21 -8.35
CA PRO A 202 4.77 15.04 -8.17
C PRO A 202 3.52 14.26 -8.58
N ARG A 203 2.40 14.51 -7.92
CA ARG A 203 1.09 13.92 -8.29
C ARG A 203 0.74 14.34 -9.72
N ALA A 204 0.34 13.39 -10.54
CA ALA A 204 -0.04 13.65 -11.94
C ALA A 204 -1.42 14.31 -12.06
N GLY A 205 -2.33 14.08 -11.09
CA GLY A 205 -3.67 14.66 -11.06
C GLY A 205 -4.45 14.18 -9.84
N GLY A 206 -5.76 14.41 -9.83
CA GLY A 206 -6.67 14.06 -8.73
C GLY A 206 -6.57 15.03 -7.54
N GLU A 207 -7.59 14.97 -6.67
CA GLU A 207 -7.59 15.78 -5.43
C GLU A 207 -6.82 15.06 -4.30
N PRO A 208 -6.03 15.80 -3.48
CA PRO A 208 -5.43 15.21 -2.29
C PRO A 208 -6.53 14.67 -1.37
N SER A 209 -6.42 13.41 -0.98
CA SER A 209 -7.40 12.75 -0.10
C SER A 209 -7.59 13.46 1.25
N GLN A 210 -6.76 14.46 1.60
CA GLN A 210 -6.83 15.16 2.87
C GLN A 210 -6.32 16.61 2.80
N ASN A 211 -7.13 17.52 3.35
CA ASN A 211 -6.72 18.87 3.69
C ASN A 211 -5.83 18.88 4.96
N PRO A 212 -5.15 19.98 5.35
CA PRO A 212 -4.26 20.06 6.50
C PRO A 212 -4.90 19.67 7.84
N LEU A 213 -6.19 19.96 8.05
CA LEU A 213 -6.96 19.56 9.23
C LEU A 213 -7.26 18.06 9.22
N GLY A 214 -7.52 17.47 8.05
CA GLY A 214 -7.66 16.04 7.85
C GLY A 214 -6.36 15.29 8.16
N ALA A 215 -5.21 15.85 7.77
CA ALA A 215 -3.91 15.26 8.06
C ALA A 215 -3.60 15.21 9.57
N ALA A 216 -4.00 16.20 10.37
CA ALA A 216 -3.85 16.17 11.82
C ALA A 216 -4.76 15.12 12.47
N LYS A 217 -6.02 15.02 12.03
CA LYS A 217 -6.96 13.97 12.45
C LYS A 217 -6.43 12.57 12.09
N PHE A 218 -5.88 12.41 10.89
CA PHE A 218 -5.25 11.15 10.44
C PHE A 218 -4.13 10.72 11.39
N LEU A 219 -3.22 11.62 11.75
CA LEU A 219 -2.11 11.30 12.64
C LEU A 219 -2.57 10.93 14.04
N LEU A 220 -3.55 11.65 14.60
CA LEU A 220 -4.13 11.32 15.92
C LEU A 220 -4.77 9.92 15.88
N ARG A 221 -5.53 9.60 14.86
CA ARG A 221 -6.17 8.29 14.68
C ARG A 221 -5.13 7.19 14.43
N ALA A 222 -4.07 7.45 13.66
CA ALA A 222 -2.97 6.49 13.47
C ALA A 222 -2.27 6.16 14.80
N ILE A 223 -2.11 7.14 15.69
CA ILE A 223 -1.53 6.92 17.04
C ILE A 223 -2.50 6.10 17.90
N LEU A 224 -3.81 6.41 17.86
CA LEU A 224 -4.83 5.64 18.59
C LEU A 224 -4.93 4.20 18.05
N ALA A 225 -4.99 4.03 16.72
CA ALA A 225 -4.99 2.71 16.07
C ALA A 225 -3.75 1.91 16.45
N LEU A 226 -2.58 2.55 16.50
CA LEU A 226 -1.34 1.91 16.96
C LEU A 226 -1.47 1.44 18.41
N GLY A 227 -2.04 2.26 19.30
CA GLY A 227 -2.29 1.90 20.69
C GLY A 227 -3.20 0.68 20.80
N VAL A 228 -4.31 0.67 20.07
CA VAL A 228 -5.25 -0.47 20.01
C VAL A 228 -4.59 -1.70 19.42
N ALA A 229 -3.89 -1.58 18.29
CA ALA A 229 -3.21 -2.70 17.64
C ALA A 229 -2.12 -3.33 18.52
N LEU A 230 -1.49 -2.55 19.37
CA LEU A 230 -0.50 -3.05 20.33
C LEU A 230 -1.14 -3.81 21.52
N THR A 231 -2.42 -3.59 21.82
CA THR A 231 -3.14 -4.27 22.90
C THR A 231 -3.94 -5.49 22.43
N GLN A 232 -4.28 -5.60 21.14
CA GLN A 232 -5.00 -6.75 20.60
C GLN A 232 -4.16 -8.04 20.69
N SER A 233 -4.82 -9.19 20.90
CA SER A 233 -4.17 -10.51 20.83
C SER A 233 -3.58 -10.77 19.43
N LYS A 234 -2.53 -11.63 19.34
CA LYS A 234 -1.92 -12.01 18.05
C LYS A 234 -2.99 -12.49 17.08
N ALA A 235 -3.09 -11.83 15.91
CA ALA A 235 -3.95 -12.34 14.84
C ALA A 235 -3.40 -13.71 14.41
N SER A 236 -4.17 -14.78 14.63
CA SER A 236 -3.86 -16.06 14.04
C SER A 236 -4.11 -15.97 12.54
N ALA A 237 -3.23 -16.55 11.73
CA ALA A 237 -3.51 -16.83 10.32
C ALA A 237 -4.63 -17.90 10.30
N GLY A 238 -5.87 -17.45 10.56
CA GLY A 238 -7.04 -18.31 10.54
C GLY A 238 -7.19 -19.01 9.19
N GLU A 239 -7.70 -20.19 9.22
CA GLU A 239 -8.15 -20.95 8.05
C GLU A 239 -9.18 -20.07 7.31
N ALA A 240 -8.81 -19.60 6.12
CA ALA A 240 -9.70 -18.91 5.19
C ALA A 240 -10.05 -19.85 4.04
#